data_cf3a6eb5cd79d149b45768f17c0bed6a
#
_entry.id   cf3a6eb5cd79d149b45768f17c0bed6a
#
_cell.length_a   1.000
_cell.length_b   1.000
_cell.length_c   1.000
_cell.angle_alpha   90.00
_cell.angle_beta   90.00
_cell.angle_gamma   90.00
#
_symmetry.space_group_name_H-M   'P 1'
#
loop_
_entity.id
_entity.type
_entity.pdbx_description
1 polymer ?
#
loop_
_entity_poly.entity_id
_entity_poly.type
_entity_poly.pdbx_seq_one_letter_code
_entity_poly.pdbx_strand_id
1 'polypeptide(L)'
;MRPRRLDNKSGCAVEVTLSIIGGVWKPLILFHLLEKKLRFMQLTRRIPNATQRMLTLQLRELEADGLIVRHVFPEVPPKVEYELTDYGRSLEPILISLRQWGEGYQRDHGMAVSQRLCAAGVETASAA
;
A
#
# COMPACT_ATOMS: atom_id res chain seq x y z
N MET A 1 14.82 -10.25 8.86
CA MET A 1 13.68 -9.68 9.60
C MET A 1 13.85 -8.17 9.71
N ARG A 2 12.76 -7.46 9.58
CA ARG A 2 12.80 -6.01 9.65
C ARG A 2 13.04 -5.54 11.10
N PRO A 3 14.04 -4.67 11.32
CA PRO A 3 14.19 -4.08 12.64
C PRO A 3 13.01 -3.13 12.91
N ARG A 4 12.49 -3.19 14.11
CA ARG A 4 11.43 -2.29 14.50
C ARG A 4 12.01 -0.93 14.79
N ARG A 5 11.56 0.07 14.08
CA ARG A 5 12.00 1.44 14.32
C ARG A 5 11.42 1.99 15.59
N LEU A 6 10.20 1.56 15.88
CA LEU A 6 9.50 1.98 17.09
C LEU A 6 9.27 0.73 17.92
N ASP A 7 9.77 0.75 19.13
CA ASP A 7 9.64 -0.39 20.02
C ASP A 7 8.35 -0.35 20.83
N ASN A 8 7.49 0.62 20.54
CA ASN A 8 6.17 0.75 21.14
C ASN A 8 6.23 0.90 22.67
N LYS A 9 7.32 1.46 23.18
CA LYS A 9 7.45 1.67 24.63
C LYS A 9 6.43 2.65 25.16
N SER A 10 6.03 3.62 24.36
CA SER A 10 5.04 4.62 24.76
C SER A 10 3.62 4.04 24.79
N GLY A 11 3.39 2.92 24.11
CA GLY A 11 2.05 2.37 23.95
C GLY A 11 1.12 3.20 23.07
N CYS A 12 1.64 4.15 22.34
CA CYS A 12 0.83 5.03 21.51
C CYS A 12 0.39 4.32 20.24
N ALA A 13 -0.92 4.26 20.00
CA ALA A 13 -1.48 3.57 18.83
C ALA A 13 -1.00 4.20 17.52
N VAL A 14 -0.76 5.50 17.50
CA VAL A 14 -0.24 6.16 16.30
C VAL A 14 1.15 5.64 15.98
N GLU A 15 1.99 5.47 16.99
CA GLU A 15 3.32 4.90 16.77
C GLU A 15 3.25 3.49 16.21
N VAL A 16 2.33 2.68 16.74
CA VAL A 16 2.14 1.30 16.25
C VAL A 16 1.76 1.34 14.77
N THR A 17 0.78 2.15 14.41
CA THR A 17 0.34 2.26 13.03
C THR A 17 1.47 2.70 12.11
N LEU A 18 2.20 3.75 12.52
CA LEU A 18 3.30 4.24 11.69
C LEU A 18 4.43 3.24 11.58
N SER A 19 4.65 2.40 12.59
CA SER A 19 5.68 1.37 12.48
C SER A 19 5.30 0.28 11.48
N ILE A 20 4.01 0.09 11.24
CA ILE A 20 3.51 -0.92 10.32
C ILE A 20 3.39 -0.40 8.90
N ILE A 21 2.82 0.78 8.72
CA ILE A 21 2.56 1.32 7.39
C ILE A 21 3.36 2.57 7.06
N GLY A 22 4.30 2.96 7.92
CA GLY A 22 5.05 4.18 7.72
C GLY A 22 5.94 4.15 6.49
N GLY A 23 6.37 5.33 6.05
CA GLY A 23 7.14 5.50 4.85
C GLY A 23 6.24 5.80 3.66
N VAL A 24 6.84 5.84 2.49
CA VAL A 24 6.14 6.23 1.27
C VAL A 24 5.50 5.03 0.59
N TRP A 25 6.23 3.92 0.50
CA TRP A 25 5.85 2.84 -0.41
C TRP A 25 4.77 1.92 0.15
N LYS A 26 4.78 1.65 1.46
CA LYS A 26 3.79 0.72 2.03
C LYS A 26 2.36 1.22 1.88
N PRO A 27 2.06 2.48 2.22
CA PRO A 27 0.69 2.98 1.99
C PRO A 27 0.29 2.94 0.53
N LEU A 28 1.22 3.23 -0.39
CA LEU A 28 0.91 3.17 -1.82
C LEU A 28 0.59 1.75 -2.27
N ILE A 29 1.40 0.79 -1.84
CA ILE A 29 1.15 -0.61 -2.19
C ILE A 29 -0.22 -1.05 -1.69
N LEU A 30 -0.51 -0.77 -0.42
CA LEU A 30 -1.79 -1.14 0.18
C LEU A 30 -2.95 -0.47 -0.54
N PHE A 31 -2.79 0.80 -0.88
CA PHE A 31 -3.82 1.55 -1.57
C PHE A 31 -4.16 0.91 -2.92
N HIS A 32 -3.15 0.56 -3.69
CA HIS A 32 -3.38 -0.07 -4.99
C HIS A 32 -4.00 -1.47 -4.87
N LEU A 33 -3.69 -2.18 -3.79
CA LEU A 33 -4.28 -3.50 -3.57
C LEU A 33 -5.73 -3.45 -3.08
N LEU A 34 -6.23 -2.27 -2.71
CA LEU A 34 -7.64 -2.14 -2.34
C LEU A 34 -8.56 -2.51 -3.50
N GLU A 35 -8.14 -2.20 -4.71
CA GLU A 35 -8.96 -2.46 -5.89
C GLU A 35 -9.06 -3.95 -6.19
N LYS A 36 -7.91 -4.63 -6.24
CA LYS A 36 -7.86 -6.05 -6.58
C LYS A 36 -6.47 -6.58 -6.28
N LYS A 37 -6.34 -7.89 -6.31
CA LYS A 37 -5.02 -8.51 -6.22
C LYS A 37 -4.21 -8.16 -7.47
N LEU A 38 -2.91 -8.00 -7.30
CA LEU A 38 -2.02 -7.55 -8.36
C LEU A 38 -0.77 -8.42 -8.39
N ARG A 39 -0.21 -8.59 -9.59
CA ARG A 39 1.08 -9.21 -9.77
C ARG A 39 2.18 -8.18 -9.52
N PHE A 40 3.38 -8.70 -9.27
CA PHE A 40 4.52 -7.83 -8.99
C PHE A 40 4.73 -6.79 -10.11
N MET A 41 4.70 -7.22 -11.37
CA MET A 41 4.94 -6.29 -12.47
C MET A 41 3.81 -5.27 -12.62
N GLN A 42 2.59 -5.62 -12.23
CA GLN A 42 1.51 -4.64 -12.21
C GLN A 42 1.75 -3.58 -11.15
N LEU A 43 2.27 -3.98 -9.99
CA LEU A 43 2.63 -3.04 -8.95
C LEU A 43 3.76 -2.11 -9.41
N THR A 44 4.76 -2.63 -10.11
CA THR A 44 5.85 -1.78 -10.60
C THR A 44 5.35 -0.73 -11.57
N ARG A 45 4.36 -1.07 -12.38
CA ARG A 45 3.78 -0.09 -13.31
C ARG A 45 2.98 0.98 -12.60
N ARG A 46 2.32 0.62 -11.50
CA ARG A 46 1.51 1.57 -10.74
C ARG A 46 2.34 2.45 -9.82
N ILE A 47 3.53 1.99 -9.46
CA ILE A 47 4.43 2.72 -8.56
C ILE A 47 5.80 2.84 -9.25
N PRO A 48 5.87 3.61 -10.34
CA PRO A 48 7.08 3.62 -11.16
C PRO A 48 8.29 4.26 -10.49
N ASN A 49 8.07 5.05 -9.44
CA ASN A 49 9.17 5.72 -8.76
C ASN A 49 9.90 4.79 -7.77
N ALA A 50 9.33 3.65 -7.46
CA ALA A 50 9.97 2.67 -6.58
C ALA A 50 10.76 1.68 -7.42
N THR A 51 11.97 1.36 -6.97
CA THR A 51 12.76 0.31 -7.63
C THR A 51 12.13 -1.04 -7.32
N GLN A 52 12.42 -2.04 -8.17
CA GLN A 52 11.94 -3.39 -7.91
C GLN A 52 12.47 -3.93 -6.59
N ARG A 53 13.71 -3.59 -6.28
CA ARG A 53 14.31 -4.00 -5.02
C ARG A 53 13.54 -3.42 -3.83
N MET A 54 13.19 -2.15 -3.92
CA MET A 54 12.44 -1.50 -2.83
C MET A 54 11.05 -2.11 -2.69
N LEU A 55 10.36 -2.34 -3.81
CA LEU A 55 9.04 -2.96 -3.78
C LEU A 55 9.11 -4.35 -3.16
N THR A 56 10.11 -5.14 -3.54
CA THR A 56 10.28 -6.47 -2.97
C THR A 56 10.45 -6.41 -1.45
N LEU A 57 11.29 -5.48 -0.99
CA LEU A 57 11.50 -5.32 0.45
C LEU A 57 10.23 -4.95 1.16
N GLN A 58 9.51 -3.97 0.63
CA GLN A 58 8.28 -3.50 1.26
C GLN A 58 7.20 -4.58 1.27
N LEU A 59 7.08 -5.34 0.19
CA LEU A 59 6.12 -6.44 0.12
C LEU A 59 6.41 -7.52 1.14
N ARG A 60 7.69 -7.84 1.33
CA ARG A 60 8.06 -8.83 2.35
C ARG A 60 7.71 -8.37 3.74
N GLU A 61 7.92 -7.09 4.03
CA GLU A 61 7.58 -6.55 5.35
C GLU A 61 6.07 -6.53 5.56
N LEU A 62 5.31 -6.14 4.56
CA LEU A 62 3.85 -6.15 4.65
C LEU A 62 3.30 -7.57 4.85
N GLU A 63 3.90 -8.52 4.17
CA GLU A 63 3.52 -9.93 4.33
C GLU A 63 3.84 -10.41 5.74
N ALA A 64 5.02 -10.07 6.24
CA ALA A 64 5.43 -10.46 7.58
C ALA A 64 4.53 -9.86 8.66
N ASP A 65 4.02 -8.65 8.42
CA ASP A 65 3.11 -7.99 9.36
C ASP A 65 1.65 -8.44 9.20
N GLY A 66 1.39 -9.34 8.26
CA GLY A 66 0.05 -9.91 8.10
C GLY A 66 -0.93 -9.06 7.33
N LEU A 67 -0.47 -8.06 6.61
CA LEU A 67 -1.36 -7.17 5.87
C LEU A 67 -1.65 -7.66 4.46
N ILE A 68 -0.74 -8.42 3.87
CA ILE A 68 -0.92 -8.98 2.55
C ILE A 68 -0.55 -10.45 2.56
N VAL A 69 -1.05 -11.16 1.57
CA VAL A 69 -0.71 -12.56 1.35
C VAL A 69 -0.16 -12.68 -0.07
N ARG A 70 0.83 -13.55 -0.20
CA ARG A 70 1.50 -13.80 -1.46
C ARG A 70 1.08 -15.16 -1.97
N HIS A 71 0.40 -15.18 -3.10
CA HIS A 71 -0.06 -16.41 -3.73
C HIS A 71 0.92 -16.80 -4.82
N VAL A 72 1.52 -17.98 -4.68
CA VAL A 72 2.44 -18.51 -5.68
C VAL A 72 1.75 -19.63 -6.44
N PHE A 73 1.71 -19.50 -7.76
CA PHE A 73 1.10 -20.51 -8.63
C PHE A 73 2.21 -21.31 -9.31
N PRO A 74 2.17 -22.65 -9.22
CA PRO A 74 3.22 -23.48 -9.81
C PRO A 74 3.05 -23.63 -11.33
N GLU A 75 3.25 -22.54 -12.03
CA GLU A 75 3.15 -22.49 -13.49
C GLU A 75 4.52 -22.22 -14.08
N VAL A 76 4.60 -22.30 -15.41
CA VAL A 76 5.81 -21.93 -16.14
C VAL A 76 5.42 -20.88 -17.17
N PRO A 77 5.86 -19.63 -17.04
CA PRO A 77 6.66 -19.11 -15.92
C PRO A 77 5.84 -19.01 -14.63
N PRO A 78 6.50 -18.97 -13.47
CA PRO A 78 5.78 -18.88 -12.20
C PRO A 78 4.97 -17.59 -12.12
N LYS A 79 3.81 -17.70 -11.51
CA LYS A 79 2.92 -16.56 -11.31
C LYS A 79 2.83 -16.26 -9.82
N VAL A 80 3.00 -15.00 -9.45
CA VAL A 80 2.89 -14.57 -8.06
C VAL A 80 1.92 -13.40 -8.01
N GLU A 81 0.93 -13.50 -7.13
CA GLU A 81 -0.05 -12.44 -6.91
C GLU A 81 -0.03 -12.01 -5.46
N TYR A 82 -0.27 -10.73 -5.23
CA TYR A 82 -0.37 -10.16 -3.89
C TYR A 82 -1.79 -9.69 -3.66
N GLU A 83 -2.29 -9.94 -2.47
CA GLU A 83 -3.66 -9.62 -2.12
C GLU A 83 -3.72 -9.16 -0.67
N LEU A 84 -4.61 -8.22 -0.36
CA LEU A 84 -4.82 -7.81 1.03
C LEU A 84 -5.44 -8.96 1.82
N THR A 85 -4.96 -9.13 3.05
CA THR A 85 -5.67 -9.96 4.01
C THR A 85 -6.86 -9.17 4.54
N ASP A 86 -7.72 -9.84 5.31
CA ASP A 86 -8.81 -9.12 5.98
C ASP A 86 -8.26 -8.02 6.88
N TYR A 87 -7.14 -8.29 7.52
CA TYR A 87 -6.50 -7.30 8.39
C TYR A 87 -5.97 -6.11 7.58
N GLY A 88 -5.34 -6.40 6.43
CA GLY A 88 -4.89 -5.32 5.55
C GLY A 88 -6.06 -4.51 5.01
N ARG A 89 -7.17 -5.15 4.70
CA ARG A 89 -8.35 -4.46 4.20
C ARG A 89 -8.98 -3.56 5.27
N SER A 90 -8.76 -3.85 6.54
CA SER A 90 -9.25 -2.98 7.61
C SER A 90 -8.61 -1.59 7.58
N LEU A 91 -7.51 -1.42 6.85
CA LEU A 91 -6.89 -0.12 6.68
C LEU A 91 -7.56 0.74 5.61
N GLU A 92 -8.56 0.21 4.92
CA GLU A 92 -9.18 0.94 3.81
C GLU A 92 -9.64 2.36 4.19
N PRO A 93 -10.37 2.57 5.30
CA PRO A 93 -10.79 3.93 5.65
C PRO A 93 -9.62 4.88 5.87
N ILE A 94 -8.53 4.36 6.43
CA ILE A 94 -7.35 5.17 6.70
C ILE A 94 -6.67 5.56 5.38
N LEU A 95 -6.53 4.61 4.48
CA LEU A 95 -5.89 4.85 3.19
C LEU A 95 -6.69 5.84 2.35
N ILE A 96 -8.01 5.72 2.37
CA ILE A 96 -8.88 6.65 1.66
C ILE A 96 -8.77 8.05 2.27
N SER A 97 -8.71 8.14 3.60
CA SER A 97 -8.55 9.43 4.27
C SER A 97 -7.22 10.09 3.93
N LEU A 98 -6.15 9.30 3.83
CA LEU A 98 -4.86 9.82 3.39
C LEU A 98 -4.96 10.43 1.99
N ARG A 99 -5.63 9.74 1.08
CA ARG A 99 -5.82 10.25 -0.27
C ARG A 99 -6.62 11.53 -0.27
N GLN A 100 -7.71 11.55 0.47
CA GLN A 100 -8.60 12.72 0.51
C GLN A 100 -7.89 13.94 1.06
N TRP A 101 -7.13 13.76 2.13
CA TRP A 101 -6.38 14.87 2.69
C TRP A 101 -5.34 15.39 1.69
N GLY A 102 -4.66 14.47 1.03
CA GLY A 102 -3.66 14.84 0.02
C GLY A 102 -4.25 15.59 -1.15
N GLU A 103 -5.42 15.17 -1.62
CA GLU A 103 -6.12 15.87 -2.70
C GLU A 103 -6.47 17.30 -2.30
N GLY A 104 -6.94 17.49 -1.08
CA GLY A 104 -7.22 18.83 -0.59
C GLY A 104 -5.99 19.71 -0.55
N TYR A 105 -4.89 19.16 -0.07
CA TYR A 105 -3.63 19.88 -0.06
C TYR A 105 -3.17 20.25 -1.47
N GLN A 106 -3.29 19.33 -2.41
CA GLN A 106 -2.93 19.58 -3.81
C GLN A 106 -3.75 20.71 -4.41
N ARG A 107 -5.06 20.70 -4.18
CA ARG A 107 -5.93 21.77 -4.67
C ARG A 107 -5.55 23.11 -4.07
N ASP A 108 -5.32 23.15 -2.77
CA ASP A 108 -5.04 24.40 -2.06
C ASP A 108 -3.72 25.02 -2.48
N HIS A 109 -2.78 24.19 -2.94
CA HIS A 109 -1.44 24.66 -3.31
C HIS A 109 -1.19 24.60 -4.82
N GLY A 110 -2.23 24.38 -5.60
CA GLY A 110 -2.11 24.36 -7.05
C GLY A 110 -1.23 23.26 -7.61
N MET A 111 -1.15 22.13 -6.92
CA MET A 111 -0.34 21.01 -7.37
C MET A 111 -1.09 20.15 -8.35
N ALA A 112 -0.34 19.55 -9.29
CA ALA A 112 -0.93 18.62 -10.25
C ALA A 112 -1.37 17.34 -9.55
N VAL A 113 -2.54 16.83 -9.94
CA VAL A 113 -3.07 15.58 -9.39
C VAL A 113 -2.86 14.47 -10.42
N SER A 114 -2.19 13.40 -9.99
CA SER A 114 -1.95 12.25 -10.85
C SER A 114 -3.18 11.34 -10.80
N GLN A 115 -4.11 11.59 -11.70
CA GLN A 115 -5.34 10.80 -11.73
C GLN A 115 -5.07 9.33 -12.06
N ARG A 116 -4.03 9.10 -12.86
CA ARG A 116 -3.72 7.75 -13.29
C ARG A 116 -3.32 6.83 -12.14
N LEU A 117 -2.57 7.37 -11.18
CA LEU A 117 -2.02 6.54 -10.11
C LEU A 117 -2.94 6.43 -8.91
N CYS A 118 -3.59 7.52 -8.54
CA CYS A 118 -4.36 7.54 -7.30
C CYS A 118 -5.85 7.24 -7.49
N ALA A 119 -6.38 7.45 -8.68
CA ALA A 119 -7.80 7.23 -8.93
C ALA A 119 -8.13 5.76 -9.14
N ALA A 120 -7.17 4.96 -9.64
CA ALA A 120 -7.45 3.61 -10.08
C ALA A 120 -7.98 2.72 -8.95
N GLY A 121 -7.44 2.89 -7.74
CA GLY A 121 -7.83 2.03 -6.63
C GLY A 121 -9.01 2.53 -5.82
N VAL A 122 -9.51 3.73 -6.09
CA VAL A 122 -10.50 4.37 -5.23
C VAL A 122 -11.75 4.78 -5.98
N GLU A 123 -11.71 4.76 -7.29
CA GLU A 123 -12.83 5.20 -8.09
C GLU A 123 -14.12 4.48 -7.69
N THR A 124 -14.04 3.17 -7.47
CA THR A 124 -15.18 2.39 -7.04
C THR A 124 -15.67 2.81 -5.66
N ALA A 125 -14.76 3.05 -4.73
CA ALA A 125 -15.12 3.48 -3.39
C ALA A 125 -15.72 4.88 -3.38
N SER A 126 -15.23 5.75 -4.26
CA SER A 126 -15.76 7.11 -4.36
C SER A 126 -17.17 7.15 -4.91
N ALA A 127 -17.52 6.18 -5.73
CA ALA A 127 -18.85 6.12 -6.32
C ALA A 127 -19.90 5.68 -5.30
N ALA A 128 -19.45 5.11 -4.22
CA ALA A 128 -20.36 4.75 -3.14
C ALA A 128 -20.61 5.95 -2.25
#